data_9742b55be69eee93427710ede18fc3df
#
_entry.id   9742b55be69eee93427710ede18fc3df
#
_cell.length_a   1.000
_cell.length_b   1.000
_cell.length_c   1.000
_cell.angle_alpha   90.00
_cell.angle_beta   90.00
_cell.angle_gamma   90.00
#
_symmetry.space_group_name_H-M   'P 1'
#
loop_
_entity.id
_entity.type
_entity.pdbx_description
1 polymer ?
#
loop_
_entity_poly.entity_id
_entity_poly.type
_entity_poly.pdbx_seq_one_letter_code
_entity_poly.pdbx_strand_id
1 'polypeptide(L)'
;MTYREATAWLFSTQMFGIKLGLDGPRRLLREFLAYPKHGVTVIHVAGTNGKGSTCAMMDSIARACGKRCGLFTSPHLIDYRERIKVSGQDIPEADCATGLTELRDLCERLDPHPTFFEISLALALRWFGKCNCELIILETGMGGRLDATTAVPADVCVITPIGLDHTEWLGDTLQQIAAEKAAILLPGKPAVSAPQPEEVRQVLEQAANQVRAPLEFITEPLLGYAVALPGPHQRWNAALAVSALHRAAIPLNFDSIQYGLTNLRWPGRFEVFPAASVPGASAPVILDGAHNPHAADVLATTWQAAFPGQQAAMVFSAVASKDFPGILKRLAPLASSIFFCPVSNPRAVPSADLAAALPPDAPPHQSFDDFATAFGAAVTTGSPVLIVGSLFLVGEARAYLTNTRFQPSVQ
;
A
#
# COMPACT_ATOMS: atom_id res chain seq x y z
N MET A 1 13.42 25.56 -0.35
CA MET A 1 12.76 25.15 0.92
C MET A 1 13.60 24.09 1.62
N THR A 2 13.61 24.07 2.97
CA THR A 2 14.03 22.89 3.73
C THR A 2 13.06 21.73 3.49
N TYR A 3 13.44 20.49 3.83
CA TYR A 3 12.56 19.32 3.70
C TYR A 3 11.22 19.51 4.45
N ARG A 4 11.28 20.07 5.66
CA ARG A 4 10.09 20.35 6.48
C ARG A 4 9.15 21.38 5.81
N GLU A 5 9.68 22.43 5.26
CA GLU A 5 8.89 23.45 4.55
C GLU A 5 8.30 22.89 3.25
N ALA A 6 9.08 22.10 2.51
CA ALA A 6 8.66 21.49 1.26
C ALA A 6 7.52 20.48 1.46
N THR A 7 7.64 19.61 2.47
CA THR A 7 6.58 18.66 2.81
C THR A 7 5.35 19.36 3.39
N ALA A 8 5.51 20.41 4.21
CA ALA A 8 4.38 21.20 4.71
C ALA A 8 3.60 21.84 3.55
N TRP A 9 4.30 22.43 2.56
CA TRP A 9 3.67 22.90 1.35
C TRP A 9 2.94 21.80 0.60
N LEU A 10 3.60 20.66 0.36
CA LEU A 10 2.99 19.53 -0.35
C LEU A 10 1.71 19.05 0.37
N PHE A 11 1.73 18.91 1.70
CA PHE A 11 0.56 18.53 2.46
C PHE A 11 -0.57 19.56 2.38
N SER A 12 -0.26 20.84 2.28
CA SER A 12 -1.28 21.88 2.09
C SER A 12 -2.05 21.72 0.76
N THR A 13 -1.44 21.12 -0.27
CA THR A 13 -2.12 20.87 -1.55
C THR A 13 -3.25 19.84 -1.48
N GLN A 14 -3.39 19.11 -0.39
CA GLN A 14 -4.50 18.19 -0.15
C GLN A 14 -5.86 18.89 -0.08
N MET A 15 -5.88 20.18 0.22
CA MET A 15 -7.09 21.01 0.15
C MET A 15 -7.74 21.00 -1.26
N PHE A 16 -6.97 20.73 -2.32
CA PHE A 16 -7.50 20.60 -3.67
C PHE A 16 -8.22 19.28 -3.94
N GLY A 17 -8.24 18.36 -2.96
CA GLY A 17 -9.00 17.11 -2.99
C GLY A 17 -8.53 16.12 -4.07
N ILE A 18 -9.44 15.21 -4.43
CA ILE A 18 -9.24 14.25 -5.52
C ILE A 18 -9.81 14.88 -6.79
N LYS A 19 -8.98 15.00 -7.82
CA LYS A 19 -9.40 15.42 -9.16
C LYS A 19 -9.34 14.21 -10.08
N LEU A 20 -10.46 13.91 -10.73
CA LEU A 20 -10.56 12.82 -11.68
C LEU A 20 -10.22 13.32 -13.08
N GLY A 21 -9.28 12.67 -13.75
CA GLY A 21 -8.87 13.00 -15.10
C GLY A 21 -7.37 12.86 -15.31
N LEU A 22 -6.95 12.63 -16.56
CA LEU A 22 -5.54 12.40 -16.91
C LEU A 22 -4.85 13.62 -17.54
N ASP A 23 -5.60 14.67 -17.88
CA ASP A 23 -5.03 15.85 -18.57
C ASP A 23 -4.12 16.66 -17.63
N GLY A 24 -4.55 16.82 -16.36
CA GLY A 24 -3.76 17.47 -15.32
C GLY A 24 -2.41 16.75 -15.09
N PRO A 25 -2.42 15.45 -14.75
CA PRO A 25 -1.19 14.68 -14.59
C PRO A 25 -0.31 14.69 -15.84
N ARG A 26 -0.88 14.51 -17.03
CA ARG A 26 -0.13 14.56 -18.29
C ARG A 26 0.53 15.90 -18.53
N ARG A 27 -0.17 17.00 -18.25
CA ARG A 27 0.36 18.35 -18.35
C ARG A 27 1.53 18.55 -17.38
N LEU A 28 1.33 18.22 -16.10
CA LEU A 28 2.36 18.34 -15.07
C LEU A 28 3.61 17.54 -15.42
N LEU A 29 3.45 16.26 -15.80
CA LEU A 29 4.59 15.40 -16.15
C LEU A 29 5.36 15.92 -17.36
N ARG A 30 4.68 16.51 -18.35
CA ARG A 30 5.30 17.10 -19.53
C ARG A 30 6.08 18.36 -19.17
N GLU A 31 5.47 19.30 -18.46
CA GLU A 31 6.08 20.57 -18.10
C GLU A 31 7.23 20.39 -17.09
N PHE A 32 7.15 19.38 -16.23
CA PHE A 32 8.23 19.05 -15.29
C PHE A 32 9.31 18.13 -15.89
N LEU A 33 9.18 17.72 -17.17
CA LEU A 33 10.07 16.77 -17.86
C LEU A 33 10.26 15.47 -17.06
N ALA A 34 9.17 14.96 -16.50
CA ALA A 34 9.18 13.81 -15.59
C ALA A 34 8.84 12.47 -16.25
N TYR A 35 8.47 12.44 -17.53
CA TYR A 35 8.22 11.18 -18.23
C TYR A 35 9.46 10.27 -18.25
N PRO A 36 9.30 8.95 -18.09
CA PRO A 36 10.40 8.00 -18.23
C PRO A 36 11.06 8.13 -19.60
N LYS A 37 12.39 8.00 -19.64
CA LYS A 37 13.16 8.01 -20.87
C LYS A 37 12.84 6.76 -21.71
N HIS A 38 13.07 6.84 -23.01
CA HIS A 38 12.98 5.68 -23.90
C HIS A 38 13.90 4.55 -23.39
N GLY A 39 13.38 3.31 -23.40
CA GLY A 39 14.13 2.12 -22.95
C GLY A 39 14.02 1.83 -21.44
N VAL A 40 13.35 2.68 -20.66
CA VAL A 40 13.00 2.37 -19.27
C VAL A 40 11.73 1.53 -19.25
N THR A 41 11.79 0.37 -18.62
CA THR A 41 10.62 -0.52 -18.46
C THR A 41 9.73 -0.01 -17.34
N VAL A 42 8.42 0.05 -17.58
CA VAL A 42 7.43 0.51 -16.56
C VAL A 42 6.43 -0.61 -16.28
N ILE A 43 6.30 -0.98 -14.99
CA ILE A 43 5.27 -1.89 -14.49
C ILE A 43 4.25 -1.09 -13.71
N HIS A 44 2.96 -1.20 -14.07
CA HIS A 44 1.86 -0.49 -13.44
C HIS A 44 0.95 -1.45 -12.69
N VAL A 45 0.69 -1.19 -11.41
CA VAL A 45 0.01 -2.11 -10.50
C VAL A 45 -1.28 -1.50 -9.96
N ALA A 46 -2.41 -2.13 -10.27
CA ALA A 46 -3.71 -1.81 -9.66
C ALA A 46 -4.26 -3.02 -8.89
N GLY A 47 -5.29 -2.78 -8.09
CA GLY A 47 -5.96 -3.79 -7.27
C GLY A 47 -6.52 -3.20 -5.99
N THR A 48 -7.14 -4.00 -5.15
CA THR A 48 -7.60 -3.56 -3.82
C THR A 48 -6.55 -3.88 -2.78
N ASN A 49 -6.22 -5.14 -2.58
CA ASN A 49 -5.27 -5.61 -1.58
C ASN A 49 -4.00 -6.19 -2.25
N GLY A 50 -2.87 -6.13 -1.55
CA GLY A 50 -1.62 -6.73 -2.02
C GLY A 50 -0.77 -5.88 -2.97
N LYS A 51 -1.25 -4.71 -3.44
CA LYS A 51 -0.49 -3.82 -4.34
C LYS A 51 0.92 -3.53 -3.83
N GLY A 52 1.03 -2.88 -2.68
CA GLY A 52 2.33 -2.50 -2.11
C GLY A 52 3.25 -3.68 -1.85
N SER A 53 2.71 -4.83 -1.36
CA SER A 53 3.51 -6.06 -1.16
C SER A 53 4.05 -6.61 -2.48
N THR A 54 3.21 -6.67 -3.53
CA THR A 54 3.62 -7.11 -4.86
C THR A 54 4.65 -6.17 -5.48
N CYS A 55 4.46 -4.86 -5.35
CA CYS A 55 5.42 -3.84 -5.80
C CYS A 55 6.78 -3.99 -5.09
N ALA A 56 6.76 -4.17 -3.77
CA ALA A 56 7.97 -4.36 -2.97
C ALA A 56 8.70 -5.66 -3.30
N MET A 57 7.97 -6.76 -3.57
CA MET A 57 8.54 -8.02 -4.04
C MET A 57 9.20 -7.85 -5.41
N MET A 58 8.55 -7.18 -6.36
CA MET A 58 9.13 -6.89 -7.68
C MET A 58 10.40 -6.05 -7.56
N ASP A 59 10.37 -4.96 -6.76
CA ASP A 59 11.55 -4.12 -6.52
C ASP A 59 12.71 -4.94 -5.94
N SER A 60 12.44 -5.75 -4.91
CA SER A 60 13.47 -6.53 -4.24
C SER A 60 14.09 -7.60 -5.14
N ILE A 61 13.28 -8.31 -5.94
CA ILE A 61 13.77 -9.32 -6.90
C ILE A 61 14.53 -8.63 -8.05
N ALA A 62 14.01 -7.53 -8.60
CA ALA A 62 14.67 -6.81 -9.69
C ALA A 62 16.05 -6.29 -9.27
N ARG A 63 16.18 -5.78 -8.04
CA ARG A 63 17.47 -5.38 -7.47
C ARG A 63 18.43 -6.57 -7.31
N ALA A 64 17.93 -7.73 -6.89
CA ALA A 64 18.74 -8.95 -6.83
C ALA A 64 19.21 -9.41 -8.22
N CYS A 65 18.49 -9.03 -9.30
CA CYS A 65 18.92 -9.20 -10.69
C CYS A 65 19.84 -8.08 -11.18
N GLY A 66 20.32 -7.19 -10.30
CA GLY A 66 21.22 -6.09 -10.67
C GLY A 66 20.54 -4.88 -11.32
N LYS A 67 19.20 -4.82 -11.33
CA LYS A 67 18.47 -3.69 -11.92
C LYS A 67 18.39 -2.50 -10.97
N ARG A 68 18.62 -1.30 -11.51
CA ARG A 68 18.31 -0.05 -10.79
C ARG A 68 16.82 0.24 -10.91
N CYS A 69 16.12 0.01 -9.82
CA CYS A 69 14.67 0.08 -9.77
C CYS A 69 14.20 1.35 -9.07
N GLY A 70 13.24 2.06 -9.69
CA GLY A 70 12.45 3.11 -9.07
C GLY A 70 11.10 2.54 -8.63
N LEU A 71 10.72 2.76 -7.37
CA LEU A 71 9.48 2.28 -6.78
C LEU A 71 8.66 3.46 -6.26
N PHE A 72 7.42 3.59 -6.76
CA PHE A 72 6.43 4.55 -6.26
C PHE A 72 5.26 3.81 -5.64
N THR A 73 4.99 4.07 -4.36
CA THR A 73 3.92 3.42 -3.57
C THR A 73 3.16 4.41 -2.71
N SER A 74 1.95 4.05 -2.28
CA SER A 74 1.12 4.86 -1.39
C SER A 74 0.14 4.01 -0.56
N PRO A 75 -0.26 4.50 0.65
CA PRO A 75 0.33 5.62 1.37
C PRO A 75 1.69 5.27 2.01
N HIS A 76 2.40 6.25 2.57
CA HIS A 76 3.53 6.01 3.48
C HIS A 76 3.02 5.69 4.89
N LEU A 77 3.87 5.10 5.72
CA LEU A 77 3.56 4.81 7.12
C LEU A 77 4.05 5.92 8.05
N ILE A 78 5.32 6.28 7.98
CA ILE A 78 5.96 7.21 8.93
C ILE A 78 6.44 8.47 8.25
N ASP A 79 7.14 8.35 7.11
CA ASP A 79 7.80 9.45 6.41
C ASP A 79 7.37 9.52 4.95
N TYR A 80 7.09 10.71 4.44
CA TYR A 80 6.66 10.92 3.06
C TYR A 80 7.59 10.27 2.03
N ARG A 81 8.90 10.24 2.29
CA ARG A 81 9.92 9.69 1.38
C ARG A 81 9.77 8.20 1.11
N GLU A 82 9.08 7.47 2.00
CA GLU A 82 8.76 6.04 1.81
C GLU A 82 8.00 5.77 0.50
N ARG A 83 7.32 6.80 -0.04
CA ARG A 83 6.58 6.71 -1.32
C ARG A 83 7.49 6.64 -2.53
N ILE A 84 8.76 7.06 -2.40
CA ILE A 84 9.69 7.24 -3.52
C ILE A 84 11.01 6.56 -3.17
N LYS A 85 11.23 5.38 -3.73
CA LYS A 85 12.46 4.61 -3.48
C LYS A 85 13.23 4.39 -4.77
N VAL A 86 14.55 4.45 -4.68
CA VAL A 86 15.45 4.00 -5.75
C VAL A 86 16.37 2.95 -5.16
N SER A 87 16.39 1.76 -5.78
CA SER A 87 17.20 0.63 -5.32
C SER A 87 17.00 0.31 -3.83
N GLY A 88 15.74 0.43 -3.35
CA GLY A 88 15.34 0.14 -1.97
C GLY A 88 15.62 1.25 -0.96
N GLN A 89 16.20 2.38 -1.38
CA GLN A 89 16.47 3.53 -0.52
C GLN A 89 15.47 4.65 -0.79
N ASP A 90 14.96 5.25 0.28
CA ASP A 90 14.08 6.41 0.18
C ASP A 90 14.81 7.59 -0.48
N ILE A 91 14.07 8.45 -1.19
CA ILE A 91 14.62 9.69 -1.74
C ILE A 91 15.27 10.51 -0.61
N PRO A 92 16.51 11.02 -0.77
CA PRO A 92 17.15 11.86 0.25
C PRO A 92 16.35 13.14 0.52
N GLU A 93 16.36 13.61 1.77
CA GLU A 93 15.62 14.84 2.17
C GLU A 93 15.99 16.04 1.31
N ALA A 94 17.27 16.22 0.99
CA ALA A 94 17.75 17.32 0.18
C ALA A 94 17.20 17.27 -1.26
N ASP A 95 17.17 16.09 -1.88
CA ASP A 95 16.65 15.90 -3.23
C ASP A 95 15.13 16.03 -3.27
N CYS A 96 14.44 15.52 -2.24
CA CYS A 96 13.00 15.70 -2.06
C CYS A 96 12.65 17.20 -1.92
N ALA A 97 13.36 17.93 -1.06
CA ALA A 97 13.16 19.36 -0.85
C ALA A 97 13.42 20.17 -2.13
N THR A 98 14.48 19.86 -2.86
CA THR A 98 14.81 20.50 -4.14
C THR A 98 13.71 20.28 -5.17
N GLY A 99 13.31 19.02 -5.40
CA GLY A 99 12.28 18.68 -6.38
C GLY A 99 10.91 19.28 -6.03
N LEU A 100 10.53 19.28 -4.74
CA LEU A 100 9.29 19.93 -4.29
C LEU A 100 9.33 21.45 -4.42
N THR A 101 10.51 22.08 -4.26
CA THR A 101 10.67 23.53 -4.49
C THR A 101 10.44 23.88 -5.95
N GLU A 102 11.06 23.12 -6.87
CA GLU A 102 10.86 23.29 -8.32
C GLU A 102 9.39 23.05 -8.73
N LEU A 103 8.76 22.03 -8.14
CA LEU A 103 7.35 21.69 -8.39
C LEU A 103 6.41 22.78 -7.88
N ARG A 104 6.66 23.37 -6.71
CA ARG A 104 5.87 24.47 -6.20
C ARG A 104 5.86 25.62 -7.18
N ASP A 105 7.04 26.08 -7.62
CA ASP A 105 7.18 27.21 -8.52
C ASP A 105 6.53 26.96 -9.90
N LEU A 106 6.43 25.68 -10.31
CA LEU A 106 5.67 25.27 -11.49
C LEU A 106 4.16 25.27 -11.20
N CYS A 107 3.72 24.63 -10.11
CA CYS A 107 2.30 24.44 -9.78
C CYS A 107 1.56 25.77 -9.56
N GLU A 108 2.23 26.82 -9.04
CA GLU A 108 1.66 28.15 -8.89
C GLU A 108 1.22 28.78 -10.22
N ARG A 109 1.74 28.29 -11.35
CA ARG A 109 1.40 28.75 -12.70
C ARG A 109 0.40 27.88 -13.42
N LEU A 110 0.00 26.76 -12.80
CA LEU A 110 -0.93 25.77 -13.39
C LEU A 110 -2.36 25.99 -12.89
N ASP A 111 -3.30 26.07 -13.81
CA ASP A 111 -4.72 26.07 -13.52
C ASP A 111 -5.40 24.95 -14.33
N PRO A 112 -6.12 24.03 -13.68
CA PRO A 112 -6.26 23.87 -12.22
C PRO A 112 -4.95 23.45 -11.54
N HIS A 113 -4.77 23.87 -10.28
CA HIS A 113 -3.60 23.49 -9.47
C HIS A 113 -3.50 21.95 -9.33
N PRO A 114 -2.32 21.34 -9.55
CA PRO A 114 -2.14 19.89 -9.36
C PRO A 114 -2.44 19.42 -7.93
N THR A 115 -2.87 18.17 -7.81
CA THR A 115 -3.16 17.55 -6.51
C THR A 115 -1.90 17.02 -5.83
N PHE A 116 -1.99 16.73 -4.53
CA PHE A 116 -0.94 16.09 -3.75
C PHE A 116 -0.37 14.84 -4.45
N PHE A 117 -1.24 13.98 -4.98
CA PHE A 117 -0.81 12.72 -5.58
C PHE A 117 -0.12 12.92 -6.94
N GLU A 118 -0.62 13.84 -7.76
CA GLU A 118 0.00 14.23 -9.05
C GLU A 118 1.40 14.81 -8.84
N ILE A 119 1.55 15.69 -7.84
CA ILE A 119 2.84 16.29 -7.47
C ILE A 119 3.81 15.21 -6.98
N SER A 120 3.33 14.30 -6.15
CA SER A 120 4.15 13.18 -5.63
C SER A 120 4.64 12.25 -6.75
N LEU A 121 3.77 11.94 -7.73
CA LEU A 121 4.14 11.14 -8.90
C LEU A 121 5.19 11.86 -9.77
N ALA A 122 5.00 13.17 -10.02
CA ALA A 122 5.94 13.96 -10.82
C ALA A 122 7.32 14.01 -10.16
N LEU A 123 7.39 14.21 -8.85
CA LEU A 123 8.63 14.16 -8.07
C LEU A 123 9.32 12.80 -8.21
N ALA A 124 8.56 11.71 -8.04
CA ALA A 124 9.08 10.34 -8.12
C ALA A 124 9.70 10.06 -9.49
N LEU A 125 8.97 10.32 -10.56
CA LEU A 125 9.44 10.07 -11.92
C LEU A 125 10.65 10.91 -12.30
N ARG A 126 10.68 12.18 -11.89
CA ARG A 126 11.84 13.06 -12.07
C ARG A 126 13.06 12.52 -11.34
N TRP A 127 12.89 12.05 -10.09
CA TRP A 127 13.95 11.42 -9.31
C TRP A 127 14.45 10.12 -9.94
N PHE A 128 13.55 9.26 -10.41
CA PHE A 128 13.90 8.02 -11.11
C PHE A 128 14.72 8.29 -12.37
N GLY A 129 14.34 9.31 -13.14
CA GLY A 129 15.09 9.77 -14.31
C GLY A 129 16.49 10.29 -13.96
N LYS A 130 16.63 11.07 -12.86
CA LYS A 130 17.91 11.59 -12.34
C LYS A 130 18.82 10.44 -11.89
N CYS A 131 18.25 9.41 -11.29
CA CYS A 131 18.97 8.22 -10.82
C CYS A 131 19.23 7.20 -11.95
N ASN A 132 18.80 7.44 -13.19
CA ASN A 132 18.89 6.52 -14.31
C ASN A 132 18.33 5.12 -14.00
N CYS A 133 17.11 5.07 -13.44
CA CYS A 133 16.41 3.81 -13.22
C CYS A 133 16.15 3.10 -14.56
N GLU A 134 16.34 1.78 -14.58
CA GLU A 134 16.11 0.90 -15.74
C GLU A 134 14.71 0.29 -15.71
N LEU A 135 14.16 0.14 -14.50
CA LEU A 135 12.83 -0.36 -14.20
C LEU A 135 12.11 0.63 -13.27
N ILE A 136 10.86 0.92 -13.58
CA ILE A 136 9.99 1.74 -12.72
C ILE A 136 8.75 0.91 -12.38
N ILE A 137 8.41 0.84 -11.09
CA ILE A 137 7.21 0.16 -10.58
C ILE A 137 6.30 1.22 -9.98
N LEU A 138 5.08 1.34 -10.51
CA LEU A 138 4.09 2.32 -10.10
C LEU A 138 2.88 1.63 -9.47
N GLU A 139 2.62 1.91 -8.20
CA GLU A 139 1.38 1.54 -7.52
C GLU A 139 0.32 2.61 -7.77
N THR A 140 -0.90 2.22 -8.21
CA THR A 140 -2.05 3.13 -8.26
C THR A 140 -2.42 3.62 -6.86
N GLY A 141 -2.77 4.90 -6.74
CA GLY A 141 -3.31 5.44 -5.50
C GLY A 141 -4.73 4.93 -5.24
N MET A 142 -5.63 5.10 -6.22
CA MET A 142 -7.03 4.69 -6.14
C MET A 142 -7.60 4.35 -7.51
N GLY A 143 -8.34 3.24 -7.61
CA GLY A 143 -8.98 2.84 -8.87
C GLY A 143 -7.96 2.39 -9.91
N GLY A 144 -7.91 3.06 -11.03
CA GLY A 144 -7.01 2.82 -12.17
C GLY A 144 -7.31 3.81 -13.29
N ARG A 145 -8.52 3.84 -13.82
CA ARG A 145 -8.91 4.60 -15.02
C ARG A 145 -8.50 6.07 -15.00
N LEU A 146 -8.67 6.74 -13.88
CA LEU A 146 -8.42 8.16 -13.71
C LEU A 146 -7.32 8.43 -12.65
N ASP A 147 -6.59 7.39 -12.24
CA ASP A 147 -5.44 7.53 -11.36
C ASP A 147 -4.29 8.23 -12.09
N ALA A 148 -3.59 9.14 -11.41
CA ALA A 148 -2.52 9.90 -12.03
C ALA A 148 -1.40 9.02 -12.61
N THR A 149 -1.15 7.83 -12.02
CA THR A 149 -0.15 6.87 -12.53
C THR A 149 -0.50 6.33 -13.91
N THR A 150 -1.78 6.33 -14.30
CA THR A 150 -2.25 5.92 -15.64
C THR A 150 -1.87 6.92 -16.74
N ALA A 151 -1.44 8.12 -16.36
CA ALA A 151 -0.83 9.07 -17.31
C ALA A 151 0.54 8.61 -17.83
N VAL A 152 1.18 7.63 -17.16
CA VAL A 152 2.49 7.09 -17.53
C VAL A 152 2.28 5.80 -18.34
N PRO A 153 2.78 5.73 -19.59
CA PRO A 153 2.69 4.50 -20.38
C PRO A 153 3.43 3.34 -19.70
N ALA A 154 2.74 2.22 -19.53
CA ALA A 154 3.32 1.00 -18.93
C ALA A 154 3.66 -0.05 -20.00
N ASP A 155 4.66 -0.87 -19.72
CA ASP A 155 5.03 -2.03 -20.54
C ASP A 155 4.38 -3.31 -20.03
N VAL A 156 4.08 -3.40 -18.73
CA VAL A 156 3.38 -4.52 -18.09
C VAL A 156 2.36 -3.97 -17.10
N CYS A 157 1.15 -4.53 -17.13
CA CYS A 157 0.09 -4.21 -16.18
C CYS A 157 -0.11 -5.36 -15.20
N VAL A 158 -0.36 -5.04 -13.93
CA VAL A 158 -0.54 -6.03 -12.86
C VAL A 158 -1.83 -5.73 -12.10
N ILE A 159 -2.68 -6.74 -11.94
CA ILE A 159 -3.92 -6.65 -11.17
C ILE A 159 -3.80 -7.56 -9.94
N THR A 160 -3.70 -6.96 -8.76
CA THR A 160 -3.73 -7.68 -7.49
C THR A 160 -5.18 -8.01 -7.09
N PRO A 161 -5.45 -8.80 -6.03
CA PRO A 161 -6.80 -9.16 -5.66
C PRO A 161 -7.74 -7.95 -5.54
N ILE A 162 -8.93 -8.07 -6.15
CA ILE A 162 -9.98 -7.06 -6.13
C ILE A 162 -11.01 -7.43 -5.06
N GLY A 163 -11.42 -6.46 -4.27
CA GLY A 163 -12.44 -6.54 -3.23
C GLY A 163 -13.16 -5.21 -3.07
N LEU A 164 -14.20 -5.16 -2.25
CA LEU A 164 -14.91 -3.94 -1.93
C LEU A 164 -14.02 -3.00 -1.12
N ASP A 165 -13.73 -1.85 -1.66
CA ASP A 165 -13.04 -0.73 -1.02
C ASP A 165 -13.26 0.55 -1.82
N HIS A 166 -13.21 1.72 -1.18
CA HIS A 166 -13.43 3.03 -1.81
C HIS A 166 -14.74 3.11 -2.61
N THR A 167 -15.82 2.51 -2.08
CA THR A 167 -17.11 2.38 -2.78
C THR A 167 -17.72 3.71 -3.15
N GLU A 168 -17.51 4.76 -2.37
CA GLU A 168 -17.94 6.14 -2.68
C GLU A 168 -17.38 6.66 -4.03
N TRP A 169 -16.24 6.12 -4.51
CA TRP A 169 -15.56 6.58 -5.71
C TRP A 169 -15.56 5.57 -6.85
N LEU A 170 -15.51 4.28 -6.52
CA LEU A 170 -15.27 3.20 -7.49
C LEU A 170 -16.53 2.38 -7.79
N GLY A 171 -17.63 2.64 -7.06
CA GLY A 171 -18.90 1.91 -7.17
C GLY A 171 -19.07 0.83 -6.12
N ASP A 172 -20.31 0.34 -6.00
CA ASP A 172 -20.78 -0.51 -4.89
C ASP A 172 -20.68 -2.01 -5.18
N THR A 173 -20.22 -2.38 -6.39
CA THR A 173 -20.09 -3.77 -6.82
C THR A 173 -18.67 -4.13 -7.21
N LEU A 174 -18.32 -5.41 -7.09
CA LEU A 174 -17.01 -5.91 -7.52
C LEU A 174 -16.77 -5.66 -9.00
N GLN A 175 -17.79 -5.75 -9.83
CA GLN A 175 -17.70 -5.51 -11.27
C GLN A 175 -17.35 -4.05 -11.58
N GLN A 176 -17.95 -3.08 -10.89
CA GLN A 176 -17.63 -1.66 -11.06
C GLN A 176 -16.20 -1.36 -10.66
N ILE A 177 -15.78 -1.85 -9.49
CA ILE A 177 -14.40 -1.70 -8.99
C ILE A 177 -13.40 -2.38 -9.94
N ALA A 178 -13.75 -3.55 -10.48
CA ALA A 178 -12.94 -4.26 -11.46
C ALA A 178 -12.79 -3.46 -12.77
N ALA A 179 -13.85 -2.84 -13.27
CA ALA A 179 -13.82 -2.02 -14.47
C ALA A 179 -12.91 -0.79 -14.31
N GLU A 180 -12.95 -0.11 -13.15
CA GLU A 180 -12.06 1.00 -12.84
C GLU A 180 -10.58 0.57 -12.83
N LYS A 181 -10.30 -0.62 -12.29
CA LYS A 181 -8.91 -1.14 -12.21
C LYS A 181 -8.44 -1.73 -13.54
N ALA A 182 -9.31 -2.40 -14.28
CA ALA A 182 -9.01 -2.94 -15.61
C ALA A 182 -8.61 -1.87 -16.62
N ALA A 183 -9.01 -0.62 -16.40
CA ALA A 183 -8.67 0.48 -17.29
C ALA A 183 -7.17 0.87 -17.32
N ILE A 184 -6.32 0.24 -16.50
CA ILE A 184 -4.86 0.35 -16.64
C ILE A 184 -4.32 -0.55 -17.77
N LEU A 185 -5.13 -1.50 -18.29
CA LEU A 185 -4.71 -2.39 -19.37
C LEU A 185 -4.49 -1.57 -20.65
N LEU A 186 -3.36 -1.80 -21.31
CA LEU A 186 -2.93 -1.04 -22.49
C LEU A 186 -2.93 -1.89 -23.75
N PRO A 187 -3.18 -1.29 -24.93
CA PRO A 187 -3.24 -2.01 -26.20
C PRO A 187 -1.97 -2.84 -26.47
N GLY A 188 -2.15 -4.17 -26.60
CA GLY A 188 -1.08 -5.11 -26.90
C GLY A 188 -0.01 -5.31 -25.82
N LYS A 189 -0.14 -4.66 -24.65
CA LYS A 189 0.82 -4.83 -23.55
C LYS A 189 0.42 -6.01 -22.66
N PRO A 190 1.37 -6.85 -22.21
CA PRO A 190 1.08 -7.97 -21.34
C PRO A 190 0.52 -7.51 -19.99
N ALA A 191 -0.39 -8.31 -19.46
CA ALA A 191 -1.00 -8.11 -18.17
C ALA A 191 -1.01 -9.41 -17.37
N VAL A 192 -0.85 -9.31 -16.05
CA VAL A 192 -0.91 -10.44 -15.12
C VAL A 192 -1.89 -10.11 -14.00
N SER A 193 -2.80 -11.03 -13.69
CA SER A 193 -3.77 -10.90 -12.61
C SER A 193 -3.57 -11.97 -11.55
N ALA A 194 -3.72 -11.60 -10.29
CA ALA A 194 -3.94 -12.54 -9.21
C ALA A 194 -5.22 -13.36 -9.46
N PRO A 195 -5.46 -14.47 -8.75
CA PRO A 195 -6.76 -15.13 -8.73
C PRO A 195 -7.86 -14.15 -8.34
N GLN A 196 -9.01 -14.22 -9.01
CA GLN A 196 -10.13 -13.31 -8.84
C GLN A 196 -11.45 -14.08 -8.72
N PRO A 197 -12.47 -13.53 -8.05
CA PRO A 197 -13.85 -14.01 -8.18
C PRO A 197 -14.28 -14.02 -9.65
N GLU A 198 -15.16 -14.96 -10.02
CA GLU A 198 -15.58 -15.17 -11.41
C GLU A 198 -16.15 -13.89 -12.07
N GLU A 199 -16.96 -13.15 -11.36
CA GLU A 199 -17.53 -11.88 -11.84
C GLU A 199 -16.47 -10.80 -12.12
N VAL A 200 -15.39 -10.76 -11.34
CA VAL A 200 -14.23 -9.88 -11.56
C VAL A 200 -13.42 -10.36 -12.76
N ARG A 201 -13.19 -11.69 -12.84
CA ARG A 201 -12.45 -12.31 -13.93
C ARG A 201 -13.05 -11.97 -15.28
N GLN A 202 -14.37 -12.11 -15.42
CA GLN A 202 -15.10 -11.78 -16.65
C GLN A 202 -14.90 -10.32 -17.07
N VAL A 203 -14.94 -9.38 -16.13
CA VAL A 203 -14.68 -7.95 -16.41
C VAL A 203 -13.25 -7.73 -16.90
N LEU A 204 -12.27 -8.36 -16.26
CA LEU A 204 -10.85 -8.24 -16.67
C LEU A 204 -10.60 -8.85 -18.05
N GLU A 205 -11.16 -10.03 -18.34
CA GLU A 205 -11.08 -10.69 -19.64
C GLU A 205 -11.74 -9.85 -20.75
N GLN A 206 -12.91 -9.28 -20.49
CA GLN A 206 -13.57 -8.40 -21.42
C GLN A 206 -12.74 -7.14 -21.73
N ALA A 207 -12.20 -6.48 -20.70
CA ALA A 207 -11.35 -5.31 -20.87
C ALA A 207 -10.05 -5.64 -21.63
N ALA A 208 -9.40 -6.76 -21.31
CA ALA A 208 -8.19 -7.22 -21.98
C ALA A 208 -8.45 -7.50 -23.47
N ASN A 209 -9.57 -8.16 -23.79
CA ASN A 209 -9.98 -8.43 -25.17
C ASN A 209 -10.22 -7.14 -25.98
N GLN A 210 -10.88 -6.14 -25.37
CA GLN A 210 -11.14 -4.85 -26.01
C GLN A 210 -9.86 -4.13 -26.45
N VAL A 211 -8.82 -4.18 -25.61
CA VAL A 211 -7.51 -3.55 -25.91
C VAL A 211 -6.50 -4.54 -26.48
N ARG A 212 -6.88 -5.80 -26.70
CA ARG A 212 -6.00 -6.89 -27.17
C ARG A 212 -4.76 -7.06 -26.29
N ALA A 213 -4.89 -6.89 -24.99
CA ALA A 213 -3.84 -7.13 -24.02
C ALA A 213 -3.74 -8.64 -23.73
N PRO A 214 -2.58 -9.28 -23.87
CA PRO A 214 -2.38 -10.65 -23.40
C PRO A 214 -2.51 -10.68 -21.87
N LEU A 215 -3.62 -11.23 -21.34
CA LEU A 215 -3.90 -11.33 -19.91
C LEU A 215 -3.67 -12.76 -19.41
N GLU A 216 -2.83 -12.90 -18.41
CA GLU A 216 -2.56 -14.14 -17.70
C GLU A 216 -3.12 -14.07 -16.28
N PHE A 217 -3.80 -15.12 -15.82
CA PHE A 217 -4.17 -15.27 -14.40
C PHE A 217 -3.22 -16.24 -13.72
N ILE A 218 -2.72 -15.84 -12.56
CA ILE A 218 -1.94 -16.73 -11.69
C ILE A 218 -2.88 -17.83 -11.18
N THR A 219 -2.49 -19.07 -11.37
CA THR A 219 -3.30 -20.26 -10.99
C THR A 219 -2.75 -20.99 -9.77
N GLU A 220 -1.48 -20.75 -9.41
CA GLU A 220 -0.82 -21.41 -8.29
C GLU A 220 0.05 -20.42 -7.48
N PRO A 221 0.14 -20.59 -6.15
CA PRO A 221 1.05 -19.80 -5.33
C PRO A 221 2.50 -20.17 -5.65
N LEU A 222 3.43 -19.27 -5.43
CA LEU A 222 4.86 -19.54 -5.62
C LEU A 222 5.34 -20.56 -4.58
N LEU A 223 5.73 -21.75 -5.03
CA LEU A 223 6.26 -22.82 -4.21
C LEU A 223 7.78 -22.96 -4.39
N GLY A 224 8.46 -23.57 -3.43
CA GLY A 224 9.90 -23.81 -3.47
C GLY A 224 10.77 -22.60 -3.08
N TYR A 225 10.14 -21.47 -2.70
CA TYR A 225 10.83 -20.26 -2.23
C TYR A 225 10.40 -19.88 -0.82
N ALA A 226 11.35 -19.39 -0.02
CA ALA A 226 11.03 -18.73 1.24
C ALA A 226 10.60 -17.28 0.97
N VAL A 227 9.55 -16.81 1.65
CA VAL A 227 9.01 -15.45 1.55
C VAL A 227 9.10 -14.80 2.93
N ALA A 228 9.76 -13.66 3.05
CA ALA A 228 9.94 -12.96 4.32
C ALA A 228 8.63 -12.41 4.91
N LEU A 229 7.68 -12.00 4.06
CA LEU A 229 6.39 -11.51 4.53
C LEU A 229 5.50 -12.68 4.98
N PRO A 230 4.94 -12.62 6.20
CA PRO A 230 4.09 -13.67 6.73
C PRO A 230 2.72 -13.77 6.03
N GLY A 231 2.16 -14.97 6.03
CA GLY A 231 0.82 -15.27 5.54
C GLY A 231 0.81 -16.00 4.18
N PRO A 232 -0.15 -16.92 4.01
CA PRO A 232 -0.23 -17.76 2.79
C PRO A 232 -0.49 -16.92 1.52
N HIS A 233 -1.20 -15.80 1.64
CA HIS A 233 -1.47 -14.86 0.54
C HIS A 233 -0.21 -14.22 -0.04
N GLN A 234 0.89 -14.14 0.73
CA GLN A 234 2.14 -13.56 0.24
C GLN A 234 2.82 -14.44 -0.82
N ARG A 235 2.54 -15.76 -0.82
CA ARG A 235 2.99 -16.65 -1.90
C ARG A 235 2.29 -16.36 -3.22
N TRP A 236 1.04 -15.92 -3.18
CA TRP A 236 0.29 -15.46 -4.35
C TRP A 236 0.80 -14.10 -4.86
N ASN A 237 1.08 -13.16 -3.95
CA ASN A 237 1.72 -11.90 -4.30
C ASN A 237 3.11 -12.12 -4.92
N ALA A 238 3.87 -13.10 -4.42
CA ALA A 238 5.17 -13.47 -4.96
C ALA A 238 5.05 -14.09 -6.37
N ALA A 239 4.09 -14.99 -6.59
CA ALA A 239 3.83 -15.57 -7.91
C ALA A 239 3.48 -14.46 -8.94
N LEU A 240 2.63 -13.52 -8.53
CA LEU A 240 2.24 -12.37 -9.34
C LEU A 240 3.45 -11.48 -9.65
N ALA A 241 4.30 -11.20 -8.67
CA ALA A 241 5.52 -10.40 -8.83
C ALA A 241 6.52 -11.05 -9.79
N VAL A 242 6.75 -12.36 -9.66
CA VAL A 242 7.66 -13.13 -10.54
C VAL A 242 7.14 -13.15 -11.97
N SER A 243 5.84 -13.42 -12.17
CA SER A 243 5.24 -13.41 -13.52
C SER A 243 5.31 -12.02 -14.16
N ALA A 244 5.02 -10.95 -13.40
CA ALA A 244 5.12 -9.58 -13.90
C ALA A 244 6.56 -9.22 -14.35
N LEU A 245 7.57 -9.57 -13.54
CA LEU A 245 8.98 -9.34 -13.89
C LEU A 245 9.41 -10.16 -15.10
N HIS A 246 8.93 -11.40 -15.24
CA HIS A 246 9.16 -12.22 -16.41
C HIS A 246 8.57 -11.59 -17.67
N ARG A 247 7.32 -11.07 -17.60
CA ARG A 247 6.68 -10.33 -18.71
C ARG A 247 7.39 -9.01 -19.02
N ALA A 248 8.07 -8.43 -18.05
CA ALA A 248 8.93 -7.25 -18.21
C ALA A 248 10.34 -7.58 -18.76
N ALA A 249 10.59 -8.82 -19.14
CA ALA A 249 11.88 -9.33 -19.63
C ALA A 249 13.06 -9.11 -18.67
N ILE A 250 12.79 -9.13 -17.34
CA ILE A 250 13.86 -9.11 -16.35
C ILE A 250 14.49 -10.51 -16.29
N PRO A 251 15.83 -10.63 -16.33
CA PRO A 251 16.51 -11.92 -16.34
C PRO A 251 16.49 -12.58 -14.96
N LEU A 252 15.42 -13.35 -14.70
CA LEU A 252 15.19 -14.05 -13.44
C LEU A 252 15.94 -15.37 -13.37
N ASN A 253 16.48 -15.68 -12.20
CA ASN A 253 16.96 -17.01 -11.84
C ASN A 253 16.54 -17.36 -10.39
N PHE A 254 16.74 -18.62 -9.99
CA PHE A 254 16.36 -19.09 -8.67
C PHE A 254 16.96 -18.24 -7.56
N ASP A 255 18.26 -17.95 -7.61
CA ASP A 255 18.99 -17.25 -6.54
C ASP A 255 18.51 -15.80 -6.39
N SER A 256 18.28 -15.10 -7.49
CA SER A 256 17.78 -13.72 -7.45
C SER A 256 16.35 -13.63 -6.91
N ILE A 257 15.48 -14.56 -7.27
CA ILE A 257 14.11 -14.63 -6.73
C ILE A 257 14.17 -14.95 -5.24
N GLN A 258 14.91 -16.01 -4.85
CA GLN A 258 15.05 -16.41 -3.45
C GLN A 258 15.63 -15.28 -2.59
N TYR A 259 16.72 -14.66 -3.04
CA TYR A 259 17.35 -13.54 -2.33
C TYR A 259 16.39 -12.35 -2.19
N GLY A 260 15.71 -11.98 -3.28
CA GLY A 260 14.77 -10.87 -3.28
C GLY A 260 13.60 -11.09 -2.32
N LEU A 261 13.04 -12.29 -2.28
CA LEU A 261 11.92 -12.62 -1.42
C LEU A 261 12.28 -12.77 0.07
N THR A 262 13.50 -13.27 0.38
CA THR A 262 13.94 -13.43 1.77
C THR A 262 14.49 -12.17 2.42
N ASN A 263 15.05 -11.24 1.61
CA ASN A 263 15.61 -9.99 2.11
C ASN A 263 14.64 -8.81 2.03
N LEU A 264 13.40 -9.07 1.63
CA LEU A 264 12.34 -8.08 1.56
C LEU A 264 11.94 -7.59 2.96
N ARG A 265 11.86 -6.26 3.12
CA ARG A 265 11.26 -5.61 4.28
C ARG A 265 10.13 -4.70 3.81
N TRP A 266 8.93 -4.97 4.29
CA TRP A 266 7.75 -4.15 3.96
C TRP A 266 6.94 -3.89 5.24
N PRO A 267 7.22 -2.79 5.93
CA PRO A 267 6.61 -2.49 7.22
C PRO A 267 5.07 -2.47 7.18
N GLY A 268 4.45 -2.80 8.32
CA GLY A 268 3.00 -2.79 8.47
C GLY A 268 2.26 -3.91 7.73
N ARG A 269 2.95 -4.99 7.37
CA ARG A 269 2.34 -6.21 6.81
C ARG A 269 2.73 -7.40 7.67
N PHE A 270 1.92 -7.64 8.70
CA PHE A 270 2.19 -8.59 9.78
C PHE A 270 3.61 -8.42 10.33
N GLU A 271 4.01 -7.16 10.55
CA GLU A 271 5.34 -6.80 11.05
C GLU A 271 5.44 -7.17 12.52
N VAL A 272 6.39 -8.05 12.87
CA VAL A 272 6.54 -8.58 14.23
C VAL A 272 7.68 -7.87 14.95
N PHE A 273 7.37 -7.27 16.09
CA PHE A 273 8.32 -6.75 17.06
C PHE A 273 8.44 -7.79 18.20
N PRO A 274 9.60 -8.43 18.36
CA PRO A 274 9.80 -9.37 19.49
C PRO A 274 9.61 -8.68 20.83
N ALA A 275 9.08 -9.40 21.84
CA ALA A 275 8.87 -8.85 23.18
C ALA A 275 10.10 -8.13 23.73
N ALA A 276 11.28 -8.70 23.54
CA ALA A 276 12.55 -8.12 24.01
C ALA A 276 12.88 -6.74 23.38
N SER A 277 12.27 -6.38 22.26
CA SER A 277 12.47 -5.09 21.60
C SER A 277 11.45 -4.02 22.01
N VAL A 278 10.43 -4.38 22.81
CA VAL A 278 9.35 -3.49 23.22
C VAL A 278 9.33 -3.35 24.74
N PRO A 279 9.63 -2.18 25.29
CA PRO A 279 9.66 -1.97 26.75
C PRO A 279 8.34 -2.37 27.42
N GLY A 280 8.42 -3.19 28.46
CA GLY A 280 7.28 -3.66 29.25
C GLY A 280 6.49 -4.80 28.61
N ALA A 281 6.76 -5.21 27.36
CA ALA A 281 6.07 -6.31 26.73
C ALA A 281 6.65 -7.67 27.15
N SER A 282 5.76 -8.61 27.50
CA SER A 282 6.10 -10.03 27.74
C SER A 282 5.79 -10.93 26.56
N ALA A 283 5.09 -10.42 25.54
CA ALA A 283 4.72 -11.10 24.31
C ALA A 283 4.98 -10.20 23.10
N PRO A 284 5.06 -10.73 21.86
CA PRO A 284 5.34 -9.95 20.68
C PRO A 284 4.23 -8.95 20.34
N VAL A 285 4.62 -7.87 19.66
CA VAL A 285 3.71 -6.85 19.10
C VAL A 285 3.68 -6.97 17.59
N ILE A 286 2.50 -7.08 17.03
CA ILE A 286 2.26 -7.29 15.60
C ILE A 286 1.55 -6.07 15.03
N LEU A 287 2.11 -5.51 13.94
CA LEU A 287 1.51 -4.41 13.19
C LEU A 287 0.98 -4.92 11.86
N ASP A 288 -0.31 -4.73 11.57
CA ASP A 288 -0.88 -5.06 10.27
C ASP A 288 -1.85 -3.98 9.76
N GLY A 289 -1.65 -3.58 8.51
CA GLY A 289 -2.43 -2.53 7.85
C GLY A 289 -3.75 -2.99 7.25
N ALA A 290 -4.33 -4.11 7.68
CA ALA A 290 -5.67 -4.54 7.27
C ALA A 290 -6.71 -3.47 7.65
N HIS A 291 -7.45 -2.97 6.64
CA HIS A 291 -8.38 -1.85 6.79
C HIS A 291 -9.66 -1.99 5.93
N ASN A 292 -9.93 -3.19 5.44
CA ASN A 292 -11.18 -3.58 4.79
C ASN A 292 -11.51 -5.04 5.15
N PRO A 293 -12.76 -5.49 4.98
CA PRO A 293 -13.18 -6.83 5.37
C PRO A 293 -12.37 -7.96 4.73
N HIS A 294 -12.05 -7.86 3.44
CA HIS A 294 -11.24 -8.87 2.75
C HIS A 294 -9.80 -8.96 3.32
N ALA A 295 -9.16 -7.83 3.66
CA ALA A 295 -7.86 -7.83 4.31
C ALA A 295 -7.94 -8.41 5.74
N ALA A 296 -9.05 -8.18 6.45
CA ALA A 296 -9.29 -8.75 7.77
C ALA A 296 -9.39 -10.28 7.74
N ASP A 297 -10.05 -10.88 6.73
CA ASP A 297 -10.10 -12.33 6.54
C ASP A 297 -8.70 -12.93 6.31
N VAL A 298 -7.89 -12.25 5.50
CA VAL A 298 -6.49 -12.64 5.23
C VAL A 298 -5.64 -12.55 6.49
N LEU A 299 -5.81 -11.48 7.27
CA LEU A 299 -5.11 -11.31 8.54
C LEU A 299 -5.51 -12.38 9.55
N ALA A 300 -6.81 -12.71 9.65
CA ALA A 300 -7.28 -13.77 10.54
C ALA A 300 -6.63 -15.12 10.23
N THR A 301 -6.55 -15.48 8.96
CA THR A 301 -5.85 -16.69 8.51
C THR A 301 -4.35 -16.64 8.85
N THR A 302 -3.73 -15.48 8.67
CA THR A 302 -2.30 -15.31 8.97
C THR A 302 -2.03 -15.40 10.47
N TRP A 303 -2.90 -14.81 11.29
CA TRP A 303 -2.81 -14.88 12.74
C TRP A 303 -2.91 -16.33 13.25
N GLN A 304 -3.92 -17.05 12.81
CA GLN A 304 -4.12 -18.46 13.20
C GLN A 304 -2.93 -19.34 12.84
N ALA A 305 -2.27 -19.09 11.71
CA ALA A 305 -1.08 -19.81 11.30
C ALA A 305 0.16 -19.44 12.15
N ALA A 306 0.31 -18.17 12.54
CA ALA A 306 1.47 -17.68 13.29
C ALA A 306 1.32 -17.91 14.81
N PHE A 307 0.11 -17.84 15.34
CA PHE A 307 -0.22 -17.95 16.77
C PHE A 307 -1.36 -18.95 17.00
N PRO A 308 -1.15 -20.25 16.73
CA PRO A 308 -2.21 -21.28 16.86
C PRO A 308 -2.79 -21.30 18.29
N GLY A 309 -4.12 -21.12 18.38
CA GLY A 309 -4.84 -21.14 19.66
C GLY A 309 -4.60 -19.96 20.59
N GLN A 310 -3.84 -18.94 20.17
CA GLN A 310 -3.61 -17.74 20.96
C GLN A 310 -4.48 -16.56 20.50
N GLN A 311 -5.06 -15.86 21.45
CA GLN A 311 -5.79 -14.63 21.21
C GLN A 311 -4.92 -13.40 21.46
N ALA A 312 -5.23 -12.30 20.75
CA ALA A 312 -4.53 -11.03 20.85
C ALA A 312 -5.12 -10.09 21.88
N ALA A 313 -4.31 -9.25 22.50
CA ALA A 313 -4.74 -7.94 22.98
C ALA A 313 -4.76 -6.99 21.77
N MET A 314 -5.97 -6.67 21.24
CA MET A 314 -6.11 -5.94 19.98
C MET A 314 -6.22 -4.44 20.22
N VAL A 315 -5.28 -3.64 19.68
CA VAL A 315 -5.42 -2.18 19.58
C VAL A 315 -6.01 -1.86 18.22
N PHE A 316 -7.17 -1.21 18.21
CA PHE A 316 -7.93 -0.99 16.97
C PHE A 316 -8.35 0.47 16.80
N SER A 317 -8.23 0.95 15.58
CA SER A 317 -8.81 2.20 15.12
C SER A 317 -9.17 2.13 13.64
N ALA A 318 -10.07 3.01 13.21
CA ALA A 318 -10.47 3.07 11.80
C ALA A 318 -10.76 4.52 11.38
N VAL A 319 -10.86 4.73 10.06
CA VAL A 319 -11.36 5.98 9.46
C VAL A 319 -12.77 5.77 8.92
N ALA A 320 -13.59 6.83 8.95
CA ALA A 320 -15.03 6.78 8.65
C ALA A 320 -15.37 6.27 7.23
N SER A 321 -14.44 6.39 6.27
CA SER A 321 -14.63 5.90 4.90
C SER A 321 -14.45 4.38 4.73
N LYS A 322 -14.22 3.64 5.82
CA LYS A 322 -14.00 2.18 5.77
C LYS A 322 -15.14 1.42 6.44
N ASP A 323 -15.40 0.20 5.98
CA ASP A 323 -16.35 -0.73 6.60
C ASP A 323 -15.74 -1.32 7.89
N PHE A 324 -15.60 -0.46 8.92
CA PHE A 324 -15.04 -0.90 10.20
C PHE A 324 -15.93 -1.91 10.95
N PRO A 325 -17.28 -1.89 10.85
CA PRO A 325 -18.10 -2.96 11.41
C PRO A 325 -17.79 -4.32 10.78
N GLY A 326 -17.64 -4.37 9.46
CA GLY A 326 -17.24 -5.58 8.74
C GLY A 326 -15.84 -6.08 9.12
N ILE A 327 -14.90 -5.18 9.41
CA ILE A 327 -13.56 -5.52 9.91
C ILE A 327 -13.65 -6.10 11.33
N LEU A 328 -14.33 -5.39 12.25
CA LEU A 328 -14.49 -5.81 13.66
C LEU A 328 -15.17 -7.18 13.75
N LYS A 329 -16.22 -7.43 12.96
CA LYS A 329 -16.88 -8.74 12.91
C LYS A 329 -15.92 -9.90 12.63
N ARG A 330 -14.89 -9.66 11.82
CA ARG A 330 -13.90 -10.69 11.42
C ARG A 330 -12.75 -10.83 12.40
N LEU A 331 -12.34 -9.72 13.01
CA LEU A 331 -11.16 -9.70 13.87
C LEU A 331 -11.47 -9.87 15.36
N ALA A 332 -12.67 -9.50 15.83
CA ALA A 332 -13.06 -9.68 17.24
C ALA A 332 -12.85 -11.11 17.76
N PRO A 333 -13.12 -12.19 17.00
CA PRO A 333 -12.85 -13.56 17.45
C PRO A 333 -11.36 -13.88 17.71
N LEU A 334 -10.44 -13.08 17.16
CA LEU A 334 -9.01 -13.23 17.40
C LEU A 334 -8.56 -12.59 18.71
N ALA A 335 -9.38 -11.73 19.29
CA ALA A 335 -9.00 -10.94 20.46
C ALA A 335 -9.46 -11.58 21.77
N SER A 336 -8.61 -11.49 22.80
CA SER A 336 -9.00 -11.69 24.20
C SER A 336 -9.55 -10.41 24.82
N SER A 337 -9.12 -9.26 24.30
CA SER A 337 -9.58 -7.92 24.69
C SER A 337 -9.30 -6.92 23.57
N ILE A 338 -10.12 -5.86 23.47
CA ILE A 338 -9.99 -4.82 22.43
C ILE A 338 -9.79 -3.46 23.11
N PHE A 339 -8.81 -2.71 22.60
CA PHE A 339 -8.42 -1.38 23.06
C PHE A 339 -8.63 -0.39 21.92
N PHE A 340 -9.67 0.43 22.02
CA PHE A 340 -9.98 1.45 21.03
C PHE A 340 -9.23 2.75 21.32
N CYS A 341 -8.67 3.36 20.28
CA CYS A 341 -8.10 4.70 20.34
C CYS A 341 -8.36 5.44 19.02
N PRO A 342 -8.39 6.78 19.01
CA PRO A 342 -8.44 7.53 17.77
C PRO A 342 -7.12 7.41 17.02
N VAL A 343 -7.15 7.56 15.69
CA VAL A 343 -5.94 7.76 14.89
C VAL A 343 -5.70 9.25 14.68
N SER A 344 -4.44 9.66 14.49
CA SER A 344 -4.04 11.03 14.16
C SER A 344 -4.47 11.41 12.73
N ASN A 345 -5.78 11.40 12.46
CA ASN A 345 -6.40 11.71 11.16
C ASN A 345 -7.76 12.39 11.36
N PRO A 346 -8.09 13.45 10.59
CA PRO A 346 -9.38 14.15 10.71
C PRO A 346 -10.62 13.27 10.47
N ARG A 347 -10.46 12.13 9.77
CA ARG A 347 -11.51 11.16 9.49
C ARG A 347 -11.58 10.01 10.50
N ALA A 348 -10.88 10.12 11.65
CA ALA A 348 -10.91 9.10 12.68
C ALA A 348 -12.33 8.81 13.16
N VAL A 349 -12.68 7.54 13.27
CA VAL A 349 -13.93 7.12 13.91
C VAL A 349 -13.78 7.29 15.42
N PRO A 350 -14.73 7.94 16.12
CA PRO A 350 -14.72 8.03 17.58
C PRO A 350 -14.70 6.64 18.24
N SER A 351 -13.95 6.48 19.33
CA SER A 351 -13.83 5.18 20.03
C SER A 351 -15.19 4.63 20.50
N ALA A 352 -16.14 5.51 20.84
CA ALA A 352 -17.50 5.10 21.19
C ALA A 352 -18.26 4.45 20.03
N ASP A 353 -18.08 4.97 18.80
CA ASP A 353 -18.73 4.43 17.61
C ASP A 353 -18.09 3.09 17.19
N LEU A 354 -16.77 2.96 17.39
CA LEU A 354 -16.08 1.68 17.21
C LEU A 354 -16.61 0.61 18.18
N ALA A 355 -16.79 0.97 19.44
CA ALA A 355 -17.34 0.09 20.45
C ALA A 355 -18.80 -0.31 20.15
N ALA A 356 -19.62 0.63 19.68
CA ALA A 356 -21.01 0.36 19.29
C ALA A 356 -21.14 -0.57 18.08
N ALA A 357 -20.10 -0.68 17.24
CA ALA A 357 -20.08 -1.55 16.07
C ALA A 357 -19.60 -2.99 16.35
N LEU A 358 -19.26 -3.30 17.60
CA LEU A 358 -18.84 -4.64 17.99
C LEU A 358 -19.99 -5.66 17.85
N PRO A 359 -19.71 -6.91 17.43
CA PRO A 359 -20.69 -7.97 17.46
C PRO A 359 -21.11 -8.31 18.92
N PRO A 360 -22.31 -8.88 19.13
CA PRO A 360 -22.85 -9.14 20.48
C PRO A 360 -21.98 -10.05 21.35
N ASP A 361 -21.19 -10.91 20.75
CA ASP A 361 -20.29 -11.88 21.36
C ASP A 361 -18.82 -11.41 21.40
N ALA A 362 -18.60 -10.12 21.21
CA ALA A 362 -17.26 -9.54 21.24
C ALA A 362 -16.61 -9.67 22.63
N PRO A 363 -15.26 -9.77 22.66
CA PRO A 363 -14.51 -9.81 23.91
C PRO A 363 -14.63 -8.47 24.67
N PRO A 364 -14.21 -8.43 25.96
CA PRO A 364 -14.12 -7.19 26.73
C PRO A 364 -13.35 -6.10 25.98
N HIS A 365 -13.83 -4.86 26.07
CA HIS A 365 -13.20 -3.74 25.38
C HIS A 365 -13.10 -2.50 26.29
N GLN A 366 -12.15 -1.62 25.95
CA GLN A 366 -11.92 -0.33 26.61
C GLN A 366 -11.62 0.74 25.55
N SER A 367 -11.99 1.99 25.84
CA SER A 367 -11.70 3.14 24.99
C SER A 367 -10.70 4.08 25.67
N PHE A 368 -9.78 4.63 24.88
CA PHE A 368 -8.71 5.51 25.30
C PHE A 368 -8.66 6.75 24.42
N ASP A 369 -8.06 7.82 24.94
CA ASP A 369 -7.96 9.11 24.22
C ASP A 369 -6.80 9.16 23.22
N ASP A 370 -5.82 8.26 23.36
CA ASP A 370 -4.64 8.21 22.49
C ASP A 370 -4.08 6.79 22.35
N PHE A 371 -3.23 6.61 21.34
CA PHE A 371 -2.57 5.35 21.07
C PHE A 371 -1.67 4.87 22.21
N ALA A 372 -0.87 5.75 22.81
CA ALA A 372 0.15 5.35 23.79
C ALA A 372 -0.50 4.74 25.05
N THR A 373 -1.61 5.32 25.53
CA THR A 373 -2.36 4.79 26.69
C THR A 373 -3.07 3.48 26.34
N ALA A 374 -3.69 3.36 25.16
CA ALA A 374 -4.30 2.12 24.67
C ALA A 374 -3.25 0.99 24.53
N PHE A 375 -2.12 1.29 23.93
CA PHE A 375 -1.02 0.35 23.76
C PHE A 375 -0.43 -0.10 25.12
N GLY A 376 -0.22 0.84 26.06
CA GLY A 376 0.24 0.52 27.40
C GLY A 376 -0.69 -0.46 28.12
N ALA A 377 -2.03 -0.24 28.04
CA ALA A 377 -3.02 -1.16 28.58
C ALA A 377 -3.00 -2.53 27.89
N ALA A 378 -2.85 -2.58 26.56
CA ALA A 378 -2.75 -3.83 25.82
C ALA A 378 -1.52 -4.65 26.22
N VAL A 379 -0.35 -4.03 26.37
CA VAL A 379 0.90 -4.68 26.76
C VAL A 379 0.80 -5.31 28.15
N THR A 380 0.08 -4.69 29.11
CA THR A 380 -0.08 -5.21 30.48
C THR A 380 -0.90 -6.50 30.56
N THR A 381 -1.63 -6.88 29.52
CA THR A 381 -2.38 -8.15 29.47
C THR A 381 -1.46 -9.38 29.43
N GLY A 382 -0.21 -9.23 28.97
CA GLY A 382 0.73 -10.33 28.77
C GLY A 382 0.47 -11.17 27.52
N SER A 383 -0.60 -10.89 26.74
CA SER A 383 -0.90 -11.53 25.47
C SER A 383 -0.14 -10.89 24.30
N PRO A 384 0.03 -11.58 23.16
CA PRO A 384 0.50 -10.94 21.94
C PRO A 384 -0.39 -9.74 21.58
N VAL A 385 0.23 -8.60 21.26
CA VAL A 385 -0.52 -7.37 20.91
C VAL A 385 -0.67 -7.30 19.39
N LEU A 386 -1.92 -7.14 18.90
CA LEU A 386 -2.22 -6.90 17.50
C LEU A 386 -2.69 -5.46 17.31
N ILE A 387 -1.98 -4.68 16.51
CA ILE A 387 -2.33 -3.30 16.17
C ILE A 387 -2.83 -3.27 14.73
N VAL A 388 -4.12 -2.90 14.52
CA VAL A 388 -4.79 -3.11 13.23
C VAL A 388 -5.96 -2.15 13.02
N GLY A 389 -6.50 -2.12 11.79
CA GLY A 389 -7.72 -1.40 11.38
C GLY A 389 -7.45 -0.15 10.55
N SER A 390 -6.24 0.40 10.61
CA SER A 390 -5.83 1.54 9.79
C SER A 390 -4.33 1.60 9.57
N LEU A 391 -3.91 1.93 8.33
CA LEU A 391 -2.49 2.23 8.06
C LEU A 391 -1.97 3.45 8.83
N PHE A 392 -2.86 4.38 9.18
CA PHE A 392 -2.49 5.54 10.01
C PHE A 392 -2.13 5.11 11.44
N LEU A 393 -2.93 4.22 12.04
CA LEU A 393 -2.64 3.65 13.36
C LEU A 393 -1.32 2.85 13.32
N VAL A 394 -1.13 2.03 12.29
CA VAL A 394 0.09 1.24 12.11
C VAL A 394 1.32 2.15 11.97
N GLY A 395 1.20 3.25 11.23
CA GLY A 395 2.27 4.25 11.11
C GLY A 395 2.63 4.91 12.43
N GLU A 396 1.62 5.36 13.20
CA GLU A 396 1.79 5.94 14.52
C GLU A 396 2.42 4.96 15.50
N ALA A 397 1.90 3.73 15.55
CA ALA A 397 2.43 2.66 16.38
C ALA A 397 3.88 2.33 16.04
N ARG A 398 4.18 2.22 14.75
CA ARG A 398 5.55 1.93 14.30
C ARG A 398 6.51 3.05 14.65
N ALA A 399 6.11 4.31 14.46
CA ALA A 399 6.91 5.46 14.86
C ALA A 399 7.19 5.46 16.37
N TYR A 400 6.18 5.14 17.19
CA TYR A 400 6.31 4.99 18.64
C TYR A 400 7.29 3.87 19.01
N LEU A 401 7.16 2.67 18.43
CA LEU A 401 7.99 1.52 18.71
C LEU A 401 9.45 1.69 18.24
N THR A 402 9.67 2.45 17.17
CA THR A 402 11.02 2.70 16.63
C THR A 402 11.63 4.02 17.10
N ASN A 403 10.93 4.77 17.96
CA ASN A 403 11.33 6.10 18.42
C ASN A 403 11.71 7.05 17.27
N THR A 404 10.89 7.04 16.21
CA THR A 404 11.08 7.87 15.02
C THR A 404 10.02 8.97 14.98
N ARG A 405 10.36 10.08 14.30
CA ARG A 405 9.40 11.17 14.12
C ARG A 405 8.29 10.74 13.17
N PHE A 406 7.05 10.83 13.62
CA PHE A 406 5.86 10.52 12.83
C PHE A 406 5.43 11.70 11.96
N GLN A 407 5.23 11.44 10.67
CA GLN A 407 4.66 12.37 9.70
C GLN A 407 3.39 11.72 9.13
N PRO A 408 2.21 12.00 9.68
CA PRO A 408 0.99 11.29 9.31
C PRO A 408 0.66 11.47 7.83
N SER A 409 0.30 10.37 7.18
CA SER A 409 -0.39 10.43 5.90
C SER A 409 -1.83 10.89 6.13
N VAL A 410 -2.37 11.75 5.27
CA VAL A 410 -3.74 12.26 5.38
C VAL A 410 -4.58 11.91 4.14
N GLN A 411 -4.12 10.95 3.34
CA GLN A 411 -4.84 10.42 2.16
C GLN A 411 -5.96 9.47 2.54
#